data_ce7b359c9e59ffb252a8364d099d400e
#
_entry.id   ce7b359c9e59ffb252a8364d099d400e
#
_cell.length_a   1.000
_cell.length_b   1.000
_cell.length_c   1.000
_cell.angle_alpha   90.00
_cell.angle_beta   90.00
_cell.angle_gamma   90.00
#
_symmetry.space_group_name_H-M   'P 1'
#
loop_
_entity.id
_entity.type
_entity.pdbx_description
1 polymer ?
#
loop_
_entity_poly.entity_id
_entity_poly.type
_entity_poly.pdbx_seq_one_letter_code
_entity_poly.pdbx_strand_id
1 'polypeptide(L)'
;MEEKDNKKELLSRAQRICSEREYCESDIRNKMQSWGEADDKVKDAIIASLKKDGFIDEMRYAGAFARDRFKYQQWGKVKIASQMKLKHIPASLITAGLETIDEDEYRNVLRDILSRHKKNIKAKNRFDLKGKLLRHALAKGFESHLVYEMVNEIAGEDGSDQ
;
A
#
# COMPACT_ATOMS: atom_id res chain seq x y z
N MET A 1 22.28 34.84 0.25
CA MET A 1 23.28 33.79 0.47
C MET A 1 22.80 32.68 1.40
N GLU A 2 22.23 33.04 2.53
CA GLU A 2 21.69 32.04 3.46
C GLU A 2 20.58 31.20 2.87
N GLU A 3 19.69 31.80 2.07
CA GLU A 3 18.59 31.05 1.41
C GLU A 3 19.08 30.01 0.40
N LYS A 4 20.13 30.34 -0.35
CA LYS A 4 20.70 29.39 -1.34
C LYS A 4 21.40 28.24 -0.64
N ASP A 5 22.10 28.49 0.45
CA ASP A 5 22.81 27.47 1.22
C ASP A 5 21.82 26.55 1.92
N ASN A 6 20.73 27.10 2.48
CA ASN A 6 19.66 26.30 3.09
C ASN A 6 18.98 25.41 2.07
N LYS A 7 18.72 25.94 0.87
CA LYS A 7 18.10 25.18 -0.21
C LYS A 7 18.99 24.03 -0.68
N LYS A 8 20.31 24.27 -0.79
CA LYS A 8 21.28 23.23 -1.16
C LYS A 8 21.36 22.14 -0.09
N GLU A 9 21.39 22.52 1.16
CA GLU A 9 21.42 21.57 2.27
C GLU A 9 20.14 20.73 2.31
N LEU A 10 19.00 21.39 2.11
CA LEU A 10 17.70 20.73 2.09
C LEU A 10 17.61 19.73 0.94
N LEU A 11 18.06 20.14 -0.26
CA LEU A 11 18.10 19.27 -1.43
C LEU A 11 19.02 18.06 -1.19
N SER A 12 20.22 18.31 -0.66
CA SER A 12 21.18 17.23 -0.37
C SER A 12 20.61 16.22 0.63
N ARG A 13 19.95 16.73 1.65
CA ARG A 13 19.30 15.88 2.67
C ARG A 13 18.20 15.03 2.05
N ALA A 14 17.38 15.64 1.20
CA ALA A 14 16.29 14.91 0.51
C ALA A 14 16.86 13.85 -0.44
N GLN A 15 17.91 14.19 -1.18
CA GLN A 15 18.57 13.22 -2.08
C GLN A 15 19.10 12.03 -1.30
N ARG A 16 19.70 12.28 -0.15
CA ARG A 16 20.27 11.23 0.68
C ARG A 16 19.21 10.24 1.14
N ILE A 17 18.09 10.73 1.66
CA ILE A 17 17.02 9.82 2.14
C ILE A 17 16.36 9.08 0.99
N CYS A 18 16.20 9.72 -0.17
CA CYS A 18 15.65 9.06 -1.36
C CYS A 18 16.58 7.97 -1.89
N SER A 19 17.87 8.04 -1.60
CA SER A 19 18.83 6.99 -1.96
C SER A 19 18.73 5.76 -1.08
N GLU A 20 18.20 5.92 0.12
CA GLU A 20 18.08 4.83 1.09
C GLU A 20 16.82 3.99 0.87
N ARG A 21 15.73 4.62 0.42
CA ARG A 21 14.46 3.95 0.16
C ARG A 21 13.58 4.80 -0.75
N GLU A 22 12.50 4.21 -1.24
CA GLU A 22 11.54 4.93 -2.06
C GLU A 22 10.67 5.87 -1.22
N TYR A 23 10.51 7.09 -1.71
CA TYR A 23 9.60 8.10 -1.15
C TYR A 23 8.79 8.70 -2.28
N CYS A 24 7.52 9.03 -2.01
CA CYS A 24 6.70 9.77 -2.95
C CYS A 24 6.84 11.28 -2.67
N GLU A 25 6.29 12.09 -3.56
CA GLU A 25 6.32 13.55 -3.41
C GLU A 25 5.74 13.98 -2.08
N SER A 26 4.58 13.47 -1.69
CA SER A 26 3.94 13.88 -0.44
C SER A 26 4.77 13.52 0.78
N ASP A 27 5.47 12.37 0.75
CA ASP A 27 6.38 12.00 1.83
C ASP A 27 7.49 13.02 2.01
N ILE A 28 8.11 13.44 0.91
CA ILE A 28 9.22 14.40 0.96
C ILE A 28 8.73 15.78 1.37
N ARG A 29 7.55 16.21 0.89
CA ARG A 29 6.97 17.47 1.33
C ARG A 29 6.75 17.50 2.85
N ASN A 30 6.23 16.42 3.40
CA ASN A 30 6.02 16.28 4.84
C ASN A 30 7.34 16.30 5.61
N LYS A 31 8.37 15.65 5.08
CA LYS A 31 9.70 15.67 5.71
C LYS A 31 10.30 17.07 5.69
N MET A 32 10.21 17.78 4.58
CA MET A 32 10.71 19.17 4.50
C MET A 32 9.98 20.07 5.49
N GLN A 33 8.68 19.89 5.64
CA GLN A 33 7.89 20.61 6.62
C GLN A 33 8.41 20.32 8.04
N SER A 34 8.67 19.05 8.34
CA SER A 34 9.19 18.66 9.66
C SER A 34 10.61 19.16 9.90
N TRP A 35 11.37 19.42 8.84
CA TRP A 35 12.72 19.99 8.95
C TRP A 35 12.69 21.52 9.04
N GLY A 36 11.52 22.13 9.08
CA GLY A 36 11.35 23.55 9.27
C GLY A 36 11.13 24.36 8.00
N GLU A 37 11.03 23.73 6.83
CA GLU A 37 10.79 24.44 5.58
C GLU A 37 9.30 24.59 5.34
N ALA A 38 8.82 25.83 5.46
CA ALA A 38 7.39 26.12 5.26
C ALA A 38 7.08 26.77 3.91
N ASP A 39 8.12 27.21 3.17
CA ASP A 39 7.91 27.89 1.89
C ASP A 39 7.58 26.88 0.78
N ASP A 40 6.37 26.95 0.25
CA ASP A 40 5.91 26.07 -0.80
C ASP A 40 6.72 26.20 -2.10
N LYS A 41 7.21 27.39 -2.40
CA LYS A 41 8.04 27.60 -3.59
C LYS A 41 9.37 26.84 -3.50
N VAL A 42 9.97 26.85 -2.33
CA VAL A 42 11.21 26.10 -2.07
C VAL A 42 10.94 24.60 -2.18
N LYS A 43 9.85 24.12 -1.55
CA LYS A 43 9.47 22.72 -1.64
C LYS A 43 9.23 22.30 -3.08
N ASP A 44 8.49 23.11 -3.85
CA ASP A 44 8.20 22.83 -5.28
C ASP A 44 9.48 22.70 -6.09
N ALA A 45 10.44 23.60 -5.87
CA ALA A 45 11.71 23.58 -6.60
C ALA A 45 12.53 22.32 -6.28
N ILE A 46 12.55 21.93 -5.01
CA ILE A 46 13.27 20.72 -4.57
C ILE A 46 12.60 19.48 -5.13
N ILE A 47 11.28 19.38 -5.07
CA ILE A 47 10.53 18.26 -5.64
C ILE A 47 10.80 18.14 -7.15
N ALA A 48 10.76 19.26 -7.87
CA ALA A 48 11.03 19.27 -9.31
C ALA A 48 12.44 18.75 -9.63
N SER A 49 13.43 19.16 -8.83
CA SER A 49 14.80 18.68 -8.97
C SER A 49 14.93 17.19 -8.70
N LEU A 50 14.29 16.71 -7.64
CA LEU A 50 14.32 15.29 -7.27
C LEU A 50 13.67 14.41 -8.35
N LYS A 51 12.58 14.88 -8.93
CA LYS A 51 11.90 14.17 -10.03
C LYS A 51 12.77 14.15 -11.29
N LYS A 52 13.35 15.30 -11.65
CA LYS A 52 14.19 15.42 -12.83
C LYS A 52 15.39 14.47 -12.76
N ASP A 53 15.99 14.35 -11.60
CA ASP A 53 17.18 13.54 -11.40
C ASP A 53 16.88 12.08 -11.00
N GLY A 54 15.60 11.71 -10.99
CA GLY A 54 15.19 10.33 -10.73
C GLY A 54 15.19 9.90 -9.28
N PHE A 55 15.38 10.81 -8.34
CA PHE A 55 15.29 10.49 -6.90
C PHE A 55 13.86 10.21 -6.47
N ILE A 56 12.90 10.88 -7.08
CA ILE A 56 11.47 10.62 -6.91
C ILE A 56 10.91 10.14 -8.24
N ASP A 57 10.26 8.99 -8.21
CA ASP A 57 9.55 8.41 -9.35
C ASP A 57 8.29 7.77 -8.79
N GLU A 58 7.14 8.40 -9.02
CA GLU A 58 5.87 7.96 -8.42
C GLU A 58 5.41 6.60 -8.96
N MET A 59 5.76 6.26 -10.19
CA MET A 59 5.44 4.93 -10.73
C MET A 59 6.27 3.85 -10.01
N ARG A 60 7.56 4.08 -9.85
CA ARG A 60 8.45 3.19 -9.13
C ARG A 60 8.01 3.05 -7.66
N TYR A 61 7.64 4.18 -7.04
CA TYR A 61 7.12 4.20 -5.67
C TYR A 61 5.85 3.36 -5.55
N ALA A 62 4.89 3.55 -6.46
CA ALA A 62 3.61 2.85 -6.41
C ALA A 62 3.80 1.32 -6.49
N GLY A 63 4.68 0.86 -7.38
CA GLY A 63 4.99 -0.56 -7.49
C GLY A 63 5.64 -1.12 -6.23
N ALA A 64 6.66 -0.42 -5.73
CA ALA A 64 7.37 -0.84 -4.52
C ALA A 64 6.43 -0.85 -3.31
N PHE A 65 5.62 0.19 -3.14
CA PHE A 65 4.67 0.29 -2.04
C PHE A 65 3.67 -0.88 -2.09
N ALA A 66 3.09 -1.12 -3.27
CA ALA A 66 2.08 -2.17 -3.44
C ALA A 66 2.67 -3.55 -3.10
N ARG A 67 3.83 -3.87 -3.65
CA ARG A 67 4.46 -5.17 -3.41
C ARG A 67 4.88 -5.36 -1.96
N ASP A 68 5.43 -4.31 -1.32
CA ASP A 68 5.89 -4.40 0.06
C ASP A 68 4.73 -4.53 1.05
N ARG A 69 3.67 -3.76 0.87
CA ARG A 69 2.49 -3.84 1.74
C ARG A 69 1.78 -5.19 1.61
N PHE A 70 1.72 -5.71 0.40
CA PHE A 70 1.18 -7.04 0.16
C PHE A 70 2.06 -8.11 0.81
N LYS A 71 3.35 -8.09 0.53
CA LYS A 71 4.29 -9.12 0.97
C LYS A 71 4.48 -9.16 2.49
N TYR A 72 4.70 -8.01 3.10
CA TYR A 72 5.06 -7.94 4.51
C TYR A 72 3.88 -7.74 5.45
N GLN A 73 2.85 -7.04 5.01
CA GLN A 73 1.69 -6.75 5.84
C GLN A 73 0.44 -7.51 5.40
N GLN A 74 0.52 -8.19 4.28
CA GLN A 74 -0.59 -8.96 3.70
C GLN A 74 -1.86 -8.12 3.51
N TRP A 75 -1.67 -6.88 3.05
CA TRP A 75 -2.79 -6.03 2.70
C TRP A 75 -3.36 -6.41 1.34
N GLY A 76 -4.68 -6.34 1.23
CA GLY A 76 -5.36 -6.47 -0.06
C GLY A 76 -5.24 -5.20 -0.88
N LYS A 77 -5.56 -5.29 -2.16
CA LYS A 77 -5.42 -4.18 -3.12
C LYS A 77 -6.27 -2.96 -2.77
N VAL A 78 -7.45 -3.17 -2.19
CA VAL A 78 -8.33 -2.06 -1.78
C VAL A 78 -7.65 -1.18 -0.74
N LYS A 79 -7.07 -1.80 0.27
CA LYS A 79 -6.37 -1.07 1.34
C LYS A 79 -5.11 -0.39 0.81
N ILE A 80 -4.34 -1.08 -0.03
CA ILE A 80 -3.13 -0.54 -0.64
C ILE A 80 -3.48 0.70 -1.46
N ALA A 81 -4.50 0.60 -2.32
CA ALA A 81 -4.96 1.71 -3.16
C ALA A 81 -5.40 2.90 -2.31
N SER A 82 -6.16 2.64 -1.26
CA SER A 82 -6.63 3.66 -0.33
C SER A 82 -5.47 4.43 0.31
N GLN A 83 -4.44 3.72 0.73
CA GLN A 83 -3.26 4.35 1.34
C GLN A 83 -2.45 5.17 0.34
N MET A 84 -2.31 4.69 -0.89
CA MET A 84 -1.64 5.46 -1.94
C MET A 84 -2.43 6.71 -2.32
N LYS A 85 -3.76 6.62 -2.31
CA LYS A 85 -4.63 7.76 -2.58
C LYS A 85 -4.44 8.87 -1.54
N LEU A 86 -4.28 8.49 -0.27
CA LEU A 86 -3.98 9.45 0.80
C LEU A 86 -2.64 10.16 0.59
N LYS A 87 -1.73 9.55 -0.14
CA LYS A 87 -0.43 10.12 -0.48
C LYS A 87 -0.47 10.90 -1.79
N HIS A 88 -1.66 11.11 -2.34
CA HIS A 88 -1.88 11.87 -3.58
C HIS A 88 -1.22 11.25 -4.82
N ILE A 89 -1.04 9.94 -4.82
CA ILE A 89 -0.57 9.21 -6.00
C ILE A 89 -1.71 9.21 -7.03
N PRO A 90 -1.44 9.57 -8.29
CA PRO A 90 -2.49 9.53 -9.34
C PRO A 90 -3.08 8.14 -9.53
N ALA A 91 -4.37 8.08 -9.82
CA ALA A 91 -5.11 6.82 -9.97
C ALA A 91 -4.49 5.87 -10.99
N SER A 92 -3.96 6.41 -12.10
CA SER A 92 -3.31 5.59 -13.13
C SER A 92 -2.05 4.90 -12.60
N LEU A 93 -1.29 5.58 -11.74
CA LEU A 93 -0.09 5.02 -11.15
C LEU A 93 -0.41 4.03 -10.04
N ILE A 94 -1.49 4.26 -9.31
CA ILE A 94 -1.99 3.29 -8.32
C ILE A 94 -2.36 1.98 -9.02
N THR A 95 -3.12 2.07 -10.10
CA THR A 95 -3.50 0.90 -10.90
C THR A 95 -2.27 0.15 -11.41
N ALA A 96 -1.32 0.87 -11.98
CA ALA A 96 -0.08 0.27 -12.48
C ALA A 96 0.72 -0.40 -11.37
N GLY A 97 0.78 0.22 -10.20
CA GLY A 97 1.46 -0.35 -9.03
C GLY A 97 0.82 -1.65 -8.56
N LEU A 98 -0.51 -1.68 -8.49
CA LEU A 98 -1.25 -2.87 -8.08
C LEU A 98 -1.09 -4.02 -9.09
N GLU A 99 -0.96 -3.70 -10.37
CA GLU A 99 -0.76 -4.70 -11.41
C GLU A 99 0.59 -5.43 -11.30
N THR A 100 1.54 -4.86 -10.56
CA THR A 100 2.83 -5.53 -10.33
C THR A 100 2.74 -6.69 -9.33
N ILE A 101 1.62 -6.82 -8.62
CA ILE A 101 1.41 -7.95 -7.72
C ILE A 101 0.97 -9.16 -8.54
N ASP A 102 1.67 -10.27 -8.39
CA ASP A 102 1.32 -11.50 -9.09
C ASP A 102 -0.05 -12.00 -8.65
N GLU A 103 -0.94 -12.25 -9.62
CA GLU A 103 -2.33 -12.60 -9.33
C GLU A 103 -2.46 -13.96 -8.62
N ASP A 104 -1.67 -14.93 -9.03
CA ASP A 104 -1.70 -16.26 -8.41
C ASP A 104 -1.22 -16.21 -6.97
N GLU A 105 -0.14 -15.48 -6.73
CA GLU A 105 0.39 -15.25 -5.39
C GLU A 105 -0.63 -14.52 -4.53
N TYR A 106 -1.29 -13.52 -5.09
CA TYR A 106 -2.32 -12.74 -4.40
C TYR A 106 -3.47 -13.63 -3.92
N ARG A 107 -3.97 -14.48 -4.81
CA ARG A 107 -5.05 -15.43 -4.46
C ARG A 107 -4.59 -16.44 -3.42
N ASN A 108 -3.37 -16.94 -3.56
CA ASN A 108 -2.81 -17.91 -2.62
C ASN A 108 -2.65 -17.31 -1.21
N VAL A 109 -2.21 -16.08 -1.12
CA VAL A 109 -2.07 -15.38 0.17
C VAL A 109 -3.44 -15.20 0.81
N LEU A 110 -4.45 -14.79 0.06
CA LEU A 110 -5.81 -14.64 0.60
C LEU A 110 -6.36 -15.98 1.09
N ARG A 111 -6.17 -17.03 0.30
CA ARG A 111 -6.62 -18.39 0.69
C ARG A 111 -5.94 -18.82 1.99
N ASP A 112 -4.65 -18.57 2.10
CA ASP A 112 -3.86 -18.90 3.29
C ASP A 112 -4.33 -18.12 4.53
N ILE A 113 -4.58 -16.82 4.37
CA ILE A 113 -5.12 -15.97 5.45
C ILE A 113 -6.45 -16.53 5.95
N LEU A 114 -7.36 -16.84 5.04
CA LEU A 114 -8.68 -17.37 5.39
C LEU A 114 -8.59 -18.75 6.04
N SER A 115 -7.75 -19.62 5.51
CA SER A 115 -7.57 -20.97 6.05
C SER A 115 -7.01 -20.94 7.47
N ARG A 116 -6.02 -20.09 7.70
CA ARG A 116 -5.44 -19.93 9.03
C ARG A 116 -6.43 -19.33 10.02
N HIS A 117 -7.19 -18.33 9.59
CA HIS A 117 -8.18 -17.70 10.45
C HIS A 117 -9.30 -18.70 10.82
N LYS A 118 -9.73 -19.51 9.86
CA LYS A 118 -10.73 -20.56 10.09
C LYS A 118 -10.31 -21.50 11.22
N LYS A 119 -9.02 -21.85 11.30
CA LYS A 119 -8.50 -22.75 12.35
C LYS A 119 -8.50 -22.12 13.73
N ASN A 120 -8.43 -20.81 13.81
CA ASN A 120 -8.24 -20.09 15.09
C ASN A 120 -9.50 -19.44 15.64
N ILE A 121 -10.60 -19.46 14.92
CA ILE A 121 -11.84 -18.83 15.36
C ILE A 121 -12.88 -19.87 15.76
N LYS A 122 -13.73 -19.49 16.70
CA LYS A 122 -14.89 -20.29 17.10
C LYS A 122 -16.11 -19.73 16.39
N ALA A 123 -16.88 -20.60 15.76
CA ALA A 123 -18.09 -20.22 15.07
C ALA A 123 -19.24 -21.11 15.54
N LYS A 124 -20.42 -20.53 15.68
CA LYS A 124 -21.61 -21.24 16.15
C LYS A 124 -22.19 -22.17 15.08
N ASN A 125 -22.03 -21.76 13.83
CA ASN A 125 -22.51 -22.50 12.66
C ASN A 125 -21.78 -21.98 11.43
N ARG A 126 -22.12 -22.54 10.26
CA ARG A 126 -21.50 -22.18 8.99
C ARG A 126 -21.73 -20.72 8.60
N PHE A 127 -22.93 -20.21 8.85
CA PHE A 127 -23.24 -18.81 8.56
C PHE A 127 -22.36 -17.86 9.39
N ASP A 128 -22.22 -18.14 10.67
CA ASP A 128 -21.37 -17.36 11.57
C ASP A 128 -19.89 -17.45 11.13
N LEU A 129 -19.44 -18.64 10.73
CA LEU A 129 -18.08 -18.83 10.22
C LEU A 129 -17.82 -17.97 8.99
N LYS A 130 -18.73 -18.02 8.01
CA LYS A 130 -18.59 -17.22 6.79
C LYS A 130 -18.52 -15.73 7.11
N GLY A 131 -19.37 -15.24 8.00
CA GLY A 131 -19.39 -13.83 8.40
C GLY A 131 -18.06 -13.40 9.02
N LYS A 132 -17.49 -14.21 9.88
CA LYS A 132 -16.22 -13.91 10.53
C LYS A 132 -15.05 -13.90 9.53
N LEU A 133 -15.03 -14.86 8.62
CA LEU A 133 -14.01 -14.92 7.57
C LEU A 133 -14.11 -13.71 6.64
N LEU A 134 -15.33 -13.36 6.23
CA LEU A 134 -15.56 -12.19 5.37
C LEU A 134 -15.02 -10.91 6.02
N ARG A 135 -15.42 -10.67 7.26
CA ARG A 135 -15.00 -9.45 7.98
C ARG A 135 -13.48 -9.38 8.12
N HIS A 136 -12.84 -10.51 8.40
CA HIS A 136 -11.39 -10.56 8.56
C HIS A 136 -10.66 -10.16 7.27
N ALA A 137 -11.04 -10.77 6.16
CA ALA A 137 -10.38 -10.50 4.88
C ALA A 137 -10.73 -9.12 4.33
N LEU A 138 -11.97 -8.67 4.48
CA LEU A 138 -12.36 -7.33 4.05
C LEU A 138 -11.63 -6.24 4.84
N ALA A 139 -11.42 -6.48 6.14
CA ALA A 139 -10.64 -5.54 6.97
C ALA A 139 -9.19 -5.45 6.54
N LYS A 140 -8.63 -6.51 5.97
CA LYS A 140 -7.28 -6.51 5.41
C LYS A 140 -7.23 -5.86 4.03
N GLY A 141 -8.37 -5.50 3.46
CA GLY A 141 -8.43 -4.74 2.22
C GLY A 141 -8.55 -5.56 0.96
N PHE A 142 -8.93 -6.82 1.04
CA PHE A 142 -9.17 -7.64 -0.15
C PHE A 142 -10.52 -7.31 -0.77
N GLU A 143 -10.62 -7.47 -2.09
CA GLU A 143 -11.82 -7.12 -2.85
C GLU A 143 -12.98 -8.03 -2.46
N SER A 144 -14.15 -7.45 -2.27
CA SER A 144 -15.32 -8.16 -1.76
C SER A 144 -15.72 -9.36 -2.62
N HIS A 145 -15.75 -9.22 -3.95
CA HIS A 145 -16.13 -10.33 -4.84
C HIS A 145 -15.17 -11.53 -4.70
N LEU A 146 -13.89 -11.26 -4.57
CA LEU A 146 -12.88 -12.32 -4.41
C LEU A 146 -12.99 -12.97 -3.02
N VAL A 147 -13.21 -12.16 -1.99
CA VAL A 147 -13.39 -12.67 -0.62
C VAL A 147 -14.62 -13.56 -0.54
N TYR A 148 -15.76 -13.12 -1.10
CA TYR A 148 -16.98 -13.94 -1.11
C TYR A 148 -16.76 -15.27 -1.81
N GLU A 149 -16.13 -15.26 -2.96
CA GLU A 149 -15.79 -16.47 -3.72
C GLU A 149 -14.98 -17.46 -2.88
N MET A 150 -13.87 -16.98 -2.29
CA MET A 150 -12.99 -17.85 -1.51
C MET A 150 -13.58 -18.30 -0.19
N VAL A 151 -14.33 -17.44 0.48
CA VAL A 151 -15.01 -17.84 1.73
C VAL A 151 -16.03 -18.94 1.45
N ASN A 152 -16.76 -18.84 0.34
CA ASN A 152 -17.71 -19.90 -0.05
C ASN A 152 -16.99 -21.21 -0.35
N GLU A 153 -15.83 -21.17 -0.99
CA GLU A 153 -15.02 -22.37 -1.22
C GLU A 153 -14.55 -23.00 0.10
N ILE A 154 -13.93 -22.19 0.96
CA ILE A 154 -13.32 -22.66 2.19
C ILE A 154 -14.36 -23.14 3.21
N ALA A 155 -15.42 -22.39 3.41
CA ALA A 155 -16.47 -22.73 4.35
C ALA A 155 -17.49 -23.71 3.75
N GLY A 156 -17.56 -23.74 2.41
CA GLY A 156 -18.49 -24.59 1.69
C GLY A 156 -17.98 -25.97 1.34
N GLU A 157 -16.67 -26.18 1.43
CA GLU A 157 -16.03 -27.46 1.12
C GLU A 157 -16.43 -28.57 2.10
N ASP A 158 -16.84 -28.21 3.30
CA ASP A 158 -17.38 -29.16 4.25
C ASP A 158 -18.84 -29.42 3.88
N GLY A 159 -19.07 -29.80 2.63
CA GLY A 159 -20.38 -30.00 2.05
C GLY A 159 -21.25 -31.01 2.72
N SER A 160 -20.80 -31.50 3.79
CA SER A 160 -21.54 -32.35 4.69
C SER A 160 -22.64 -31.64 5.43
N ASP A 161 -22.85 -30.36 5.12
CA ASP A 161 -23.89 -29.63 5.77
C ASP A 161 -25.22 -29.84 5.20
N GLN A 162 -25.69 -30.94 5.36
CA GLN A 162 -27.02 -31.14 4.83
C GLN A 162 -28.02 -31.35 5.91
#